data_651ee7e8c3ae3c9bdf6e51a4b51d965b
#
_entry.id   651ee7e8c3ae3c9bdf6e51a4b51d965b
#
_cell.length_a   1.000
_cell.length_b   1.000
_cell.length_c   1.000
_cell.angle_alpha   90.00
_cell.angle_beta   90.00
_cell.angle_gamma   90.00
#
_symmetry.space_group_name_H-M   'P 1'
#
loop_
_entity.id
_entity.type
_entity.pdbx_description
1 polymer ?
#
loop_
_entity_poly.entity_id
_entity_poly.type
_entity_poly.pdbx_seq_one_letter_code
_entity_poly.pdbx_strand_id
1 'polypeptide(L)' 'MPDMASAEEGAYDQLERDSLIKAMKGLQRRQREVLVLRYFADMTEAQVAETLGISLGSVKAYGSRGIAALRIAMEARA' A
#
# COMPACT_ATOMS: atom_id res chain seq x y z
N MET A 1 30.33 -6.42 -11.86
CA MET A 1 30.12 -5.93 -10.52
C MET A 1 28.71 -5.44 -10.34
N PRO A 2 28.04 -5.92 -9.36
CA PRO A 2 26.66 -5.53 -9.13
C PRO A 2 26.50 -4.16 -8.47
N ASP A 3 27.57 -3.57 -8.01
CA ASP A 3 27.46 -2.40 -7.13
C ASP A 3 26.81 -1.20 -7.79
N MET A 4 27.22 -0.86 -8.99
CA MET A 4 26.62 0.29 -9.67
C MET A 4 25.19 0.00 -10.08
N ALA A 5 24.94 -1.17 -10.60
CA ALA A 5 23.58 -1.57 -10.97
C ALA A 5 22.69 -1.62 -9.72
N SER A 6 23.21 -2.14 -8.62
CA SER A 6 22.47 -2.19 -7.36
C SER A 6 22.16 -0.80 -6.83
N ALA A 7 23.12 0.13 -6.96
CA ALA A 7 22.91 1.50 -6.52
C ALA A 7 21.82 2.19 -7.33
N GLU A 8 21.81 2.00 -8.65
CA GLU A 8 20.79 2.57 -9.52
C GLU A 8 19.42 1.97 -9.19
N GLU A 9 19.36 0.65 -9.02
CA GLU A 9 18.13 0.00 -8.66
C GLU A 9 17.63 0.46 -7.30
N GLY A 10 18.52 0.63 -6.34
CA GLY A 10 18.16 1.11 -5.02
C GLY A 10 17.60 2.52 -5.05
N ALA A 11 18.20 3.40 -5.84
CA ALA A 11 17.72 4.78 -5.99
C ALA A 11 16.35 4.81 -6.65
N TYR A 12 16.15 3.99 -7.68
CA TYR A 12 14.88 3.90 -8.37
C TYR A 12 13.78 3.36 -7.45
N ASP A 13 14.09 2.31 -6.71
CA ASP A 13 13.16 1.72 -5.75
C ASP A 13 12.78 2.72 -4.67
N GLN A 14 13.70 3.55 -4.25
CA GLN A 14 13.42 4.57 -3.25
C GLN A 14 12.46 5.64 -3.77
N LEU A 15 12.63 6.06 -5.02
CA LEU A 15 11.72 7.01 -5.65
C LEU A 15 10.31 6.42 -5.77
N GLU A 16 10.19 5.17 -6.17
CA GLU A 16 8.91 4.48 -6.23
C GLU A 16 8.30 4.34 -4.85
N ARG A 17 9.10 4.01 -3.86
CA ARG A 17 8.66 3.86 -2.48
C ARG A 17 8.15 5.17 -1.92
N ASP A 18 8.85 6.28 -2.19
CA ASP A 18 8.44 7.61 -1.75
C ASP A 18 7.11 8.00 -2.39
N SER A 19 6.95 7.72 -3.67
CA SER A 19 5.70 7.98 -4.37
C SER A 19 4.56 7.16 -3.80
N LEU A 20 4.82 5.90 -3.49
CA LEU A 20 3.85 5.01 -2.88
C LEU A 20 3.42 5.52 -1.50
N ILE A 21 4.38 5.92 -0.67
CA ILE A 21 4.09 6.45 0.65
C ILE A 21 3.23 7.70 0.56
N LYS A 22 3.55 8.61 -0.36
CA LYS A 22 2.76 9.82 -0.57
C LYS A 22 1.35 9.50 -1.03
N ALA A 23 1.22 8.54 -1.94
CA ALA A 23 -0.09 8.10 -2.42
C ALA A 23 -0.90 7.47 -1.29
N MET A 24 -0.25 6.66 -0.45
CA MET A 24 -0.90 6.04 0.70
C MET A 24 -1.42 7.08 1.68
N LYS A 25 -0.68 8.16 1.90
CA LYS A 25 -1.11 9.22 2.80
C LYS A 25 -2.37 9.93 2.33
N GLY A 26 -2.64 9.90 1.03
CA GLY A 26 -3.83 10.51 0.46
C GLY A 26 -5.08 9.64 0.53
N LEU A 27 -4.96 8.40 0.96
CA LEU A 27 -6.09 7.50 1.07
C LEU A 27 -6.94 7.81 2.30
N GLN A 28 -8.20 7.37 2.28
CA GLN A 28 -9.01 7.37 3.48
C GLN A 28 -8.33 6.54 4.56
N ARG A 29 -8.53 6.92 5.81
CA ARG A 29 -7.89 6.27 6.94
C ARG A 29 -8.08 4.75 6.94
N ARG A 30 -9.32 4.28 6.78
CA ARG A 30 -9.60 2.83 6.82
C ARG A 30 -8.98 2.10 5.65
N GLN A 31 -9.03 2.69 4.47
CA GLN A 31 -8.39 2.11 3.29
C GLN A 31 -6.89 1.96 3.53
N ARG A 32 -6.26 3.00 4.05
CA ARG A 32 -4.83 2.97 4.34
C ARG A 32 -4.49 1.93 5.40
N GLU A 33 -5.26 1.87 6.48
CA GLU A 33 -5.03 0.89 7.53
C GLU A 33 -5.11 -0.54 7.00
N VAL A 34 -6.12 -0.83 6.20
CA VAL A 34 -6.29 -2.16 5.61
C VAL A 34 -5.11 -2.51 4.71
N LEU A 35 -4.70 -1.58 3.84
CA LEU A 35 -3.58 -1.85 2.93
C LEU A 35 -2.27 -2.03 3.69
N VAL A 36 -2.02 -1.23 4.71
CA VAL A 36 -0.80 -1.36 5.51
C VAL A 36 -0.75 -2.71 6.20
N LEU A 37 -1.82 -3.10 6.86
CA LEU A 37 -1.87 -4.37 7.57
C LEU A 37 -1.80 -5.56 6.63
N ARG A 38 -2.46 -5.47 5.48
CA ARG A 38 -2.54 -6.56 4.52
C ARG A 38 -1.23 -6.78 3.77
N TYR A 39 -0.59 -5.71 3.32
CA TYR A 39 0.54 -5.78 2.41
C TYR A 39 1.89 -5.49 3.07
N PHE A 40 1.94 -4.67 4.09
CA PHE A 40 3.20 -4.38 4.79
C PHE A 40 3.38 -5.23 6.04
N ALA A 41 2.31 -5.48 6.79
CA ALA A 41 2.36 -6.35 7.97
C ALA A 41 2.07 -7.81 7.63
N ASP A 42 1.77 -8.10 6.39
CA ASP A 42 1.59 -9.47 5.88
C ASP A 42 0.48 -10.23 6.59
N MET A 43 -0.57 -9.52 6.98
CA MET A 43 -1.74 -10.14 7.62
C MET A 43 -2.72 -10.69 6.59
N THR A 44 -3.44 -11.75 6.97
CA THR A 44 -4.58 -12.20 6.18
C THR A 44 -5.74 -11.23 6.35
N GLU A 45 -6.71 -11.27 5.44
CA GLU A 45 -7.90 -10.42 5.56
C GLU A 45 -8.64 -10.69 6.87
N ALA A 46 -8.71 -11.95 7.30
CA ALA A 46 -9.33 -12.29 8.56
C ALA A 46 -8.60 -11.67 9.75
N GLN A 47 -7.27 -11.68 9.71
CA GLN A 47 -6.46 -11.06 10.76
C GLN A 47 -6.64 -9.54 10.78
N VAL A 48 -6.73 -8.91 9.61
CA VAL A 48 -7.00 -7.48 9.51
C VAL A 48 -8.35 -7.14 10.11
N ALA A 49 -9.37 -7.94 9.77
CA ALA A 49 -10.73 -7.75 10.30
C ALA A 49 -10.72 -7.80 11.83
N GLU A 50 -10.06 -8.80 12.38
CA GLU A 50 -9.95 -8.96 13.83
C GLU A 50 -9.19 -7.79 14.47
N THR A 51 -8.07 -7.41 13.88
CA THR A 51 -7.23 -6.32 14.39
C THR A 51 -7.96 -5.00 14.41
N LEU A 52 -8.71 -4.69 13.36
CA LEU A 52 -9.43 -3.42 13.23
C LEU A 52 -10.83 -3.46 13.85
N GLY A 53 -11.32 -4.64 14.21
CA GLY A 53 -12.66 -4.78 14.76
C GLY A 53 -13.76 -4.51 13.75
N ILE A 54 -13.55 -4.88 12.50
CA ILE A 54 -14.52 -4.70 11.41
C ILE A 54 -14.80 -6.03 10.75
N SER A 55 -15.84 -6.10 9.93
CA SER A 55 -16.22 -7.33 9.24
C SER A 55 -15.24 -7.67 8.13
N LEU A 56 -15.16 -8.94 7.78
CA LEU A 56 -14.34 -9.39 6.66
C LEU A 56 -14.79 -8.73 5.37
N GLY A 57 -16.09 -8.57 5.17
CA GLY A 57 -16.60 -7.85 3.99
C GLY A 57 -16.12 -6.41 3.93
N SER A 58 -16.06 -5.74 5.08
CA SER A 58 -15.52 -4.39 5.15
C SER A 58 -14.04 -4.35 4.78
N VAL A 59 -13.25 -5.32 5.25
CA VAL A 59 -11.83 -5.42 4.89
C VAL A 59 -11.67 -5.55 3.38
N LYS A 60 -12.45 -6.43 2.77
CA LYS A 60 -12.39 -6.64 1.32
C LYS A 60 -12.78 -5.37 0.56
N ALA A 61 -13.83 -4.69 1.00
CA ALA A 61 -14.29 -3.46 0.37
C ALA A 61 -13.25 -2.33 0.49
N TYR A 62 -12.72 -2.12 1.69
CA TYR A 62 -11.70 -1.11 1.91
C TYR A 62 -10.43 -1.43 1.13
N GLY A 63 -10.02 -2.69 1.11
CA GLY A 63 -8.85 -3.12 0.36
C GLY A 63 -9.00 -2.85 -1.14
N SER A 64 -10.12 -3.25 -1.70
CA SER A 64 -10.41 -3.07 -3.12
C SER A 64 -10.45 -1.58 -3.50
N ARG A 65 -11.17 -0.78 -2.73
CA ARG A 65 -11.28 0.66 -2.96
C ARG A 65 -9.94 1.36 -2.75
N GLY A 66 -9.20 0.92 -1.74
CA GLY A 66 -7.88 1.48 -1.46
C GLY A 66 -6.90 1.22 -2.58
N ILE A 67 -6.89 0.00 -3.11
CA ILE A 67 -6.02 -0.34 -4.24
C ILE A 67 -6.40 0.49 -5.47
N ALA A 68 -7.69 0.63 -5.74
CA ALA A 68 -8.15 1.43 -6.87
C ALA A 68 -7.73 2.90 -6.73
N ALA A 69 -7.92 3.47 -5.54
CA ALA A 69 -7.53 4.85 -5.27
C ALA A 69 -6.01 5.03 -5.35
N LEU A 70 -5.27 4.05 -4.84
CA LEU A 70 -3.82 4.07 -4.89
C LEU A 70 -3.31 4.03 -6.33
N ARG A 71 -3.92 3.19 -7.15
CA ARG A 71 -3.55 3.09 -8.57
C ARG A 71 -3.77 4.42 -9.28
N ILE A 72 -4.90 5.07 -9.04
CA ILE A 72 -5.19 6.37 -9.62
C ILE A 72 -4.16 7.41 -9.17
N ALA A 73 -3.84 7.43 -7.89
CA ALA A 73 -2.85 8.37 -7.35
C ALA A 73 -1.46 8.14 -7.94
N MET A 74 -1.07 6.88 -8.12
CA MET A 74 0.23 6.55 -8.72
C MET A 74 0.28 6.93 -10.19
N GLU A 75 -0.80 6.69 -10.93
CA GLU A 75 -0.87 7.08 -12.34
C GLU A 75 -0.78 8.60 -12.50
N ALA A 76 -1.41 9.34 -11.60
CA ALA A 76 -1.39 10.80 -11.65
C ALA A 76 0.03 11.36 -11.42
N ARG A 77 0.89 10.60 -10.75
CA ARG A 77 2.28 11.01 -10.49
C ARG A 77 3.23 10.62 -11.61
N ALA A 78 2.82 9.67 -12.41
CA ALA A 78 3.63 9.26 -13.56
C ALA A 78 3.53 10.29 -14.68
#